data_286d157567863bdd979c9fdd41e58d74
#
_entry.id   286d157567863bdd979c9fdd41e58d74
#
_cell.length_a   1.000
_cell.length_b   1.000
_cell.length_c   1.000
_cell.angle_alpha   90.00
_cell.angle_beta   90.00
_cell.angle_gamma   90.00
#
_symmetry.space_group_name_H-M   'P 1'
#
loop_
_entity.id
_entity.type
_entity.pdbx_description
1 polymer ?
#
loop_
_entity_poly.entity_id
_entity_poly.type
_entity_poly.pdbx_seq_one_letter_code
_entity_poly.pdbx_strand_id
1 'polypeptide(L)'
;MPLWTAPSTSAVDRVRAAHRENVGAESAHVASAPATWALIGEHIDHYGGIAIMGLADIRAAAAVSPRSDGLVKVHLEHTNGDTVKDEISLEQVSALAAQQQPGVDSEGQPIEPPAPEGAIAARLGGIIYTMINRQLLTRETAGADITVVNDIPDSTGLGAAAAIDIATALALLGTADDLHDAPLRARIAEVCSQAVGTFARFPALRARHSAALRGAGDSITIIDYADGSVTQAPHMINKDIAAFALAVPGDVDSAEAVAEIRARERFIDAACRAFGTPSLRLLPDAPQRVLEWLAAVHKVHGTENQPTIAQATAWLTFYSEETERAEGIARALRSRRGTELFPLLTQSQSALATVYGFNSAEKLAQLATARGAVASRSAHAGTSSAVIAYVPSARATNFAADLAEDGLLVIPLSAGSPAITED
;
A
#
# COMPACT_ATOMS: atom_id res chain seq x y z
N MET A 1 20.53 -8.82 17.03
CA MET A 1 19.55 -9.77 16.44
C MET A 1 20.10 -10.24 15.11
N PRO A 2 19.82 -11.48 14.68
CA PRO A 2 20.25 -11.89 13.34
C PRO A 2 19.53 -11.07 12.27
N LEU A 3 20.18 -10.89 11.13
CA LEU A 3 19.55 -10.42 9.90
C LEU A 3 18.29 -11.25 9.63
N TRP A 4 17.25 -10.61 9.15
CA TRP A 4 16.05 -11.34 8.75
C TRP A 4 16.39 -12.41 7.70
N THR A 5 15.91 -13.61 7.92
CA THR A 5 16.16 -14.75 7.03
C THR A 5 14.81 -15.26 6.52
N ALA A 6 14.70 -15.44 5.21
CA ALA A 6 13.50 -16.02 4.60
C ALA A 6 13.27 -17.45 5.15
N PRO A 7 12.02 -17.87 5.37
CA PRO A 7 11.67 -19.24 5.69
C PRO A 7 12.24 -20.22 4.66
N SER A 8 12.67 -21.38 5.11
CA SER A 8 13.26 -22.42 4.23
C SER A 8 12.23 -23.08 3.28
N THR A 9 10.95 -23.06 3.66
CA THR A 9 9.85 -23.59 2.86
C THR A 9 9.04 -22.39 2.32
N SER A 10 8.63 -22.47 1.06
CA SER A 10 7.88 -21.38 0.42
C SER A 10 6.55 -21.09 1.13
N ALA A 11 6.09 -19.83 1.07
CA ALA A 11 4.76 -19.47 1.58
C ALA A 11 3.64 -20.28 0.90
N VAL A 12 3.83 -20.64 -0.38
CA VAL A 12 2.89 -21.45 -1.17
C VAL A 12 2.76 -22.87 -0.64
N ASP A 13 3.87 -23.53 -0.35
CA ASP A 13 3.83 -24.90 0.20
C ASP A 13 3.22 -24.92 1.60
N ARG A 14 3.56 -23.91 2.41
CA ARG A 14 3.02 -23.80 3.78
C ARG A 14 1.54 -23.48 3.78
N VAL A 15 1.05 -22.59 2.90
CA VAL A 15 -0.37 -22.25 2.85
C VAL A 15 -1.23 -23.43 2.40
N ARG A 16 -0.72 -24.28 1.47
CA ARG A 16 -1.41 -25.54 1.08
C ARG A 16 -1.55 -26.49 2.28
N ALA A 17 -0.46 -26.68 3.03
CA ALA A 17 -0.47 -27.53 4.22
C ALA A 17 -1.40 -26.98 5.31
N ALA A 18 -1.30 -25.69 5.64
CA ALA A 18 -2.14 -25.03 6.61
C ALA A 18 -3.63 -25.05 6.22
N HIS A 19 -3.95 -24.84 4.93
CA HIS A 19 -5.33 -24.92 4.45
C HIS A 19 -5.94 -26.32 4.65
N ARG A 20 -5.19 -27.35 4.27
CA ARG A 20 -5.62 -28.75 4.49
C ARG A 20 -5.86 -29.05 5.98
N GLU A 21 -4.99 -28.55 6.85
CA GLU A 21 -5.14 -28.74 8.29
C GLU A 21 -6.37 -28.00 8.85
N ASN A 22 -6.59 -26.75 8.43
CA ASN A 22 -7.68 -25.91 8.97
C ASN A 22 -9.06 -26.23 8.39
N VAL A 23 -9.13 -26.64 7.12
CA VAL A 23 -10.41 -26.87 6.39
C VAL A 23 -10.72 -28.36 6.28
N GLY A 24 -9.71 -29.22 6.40
CA GLY A 24 -9.87 -30.67 6.24
C GLY A 24 -10.00 -31.14 4.78
N ALA A 25 -9.67 -30.27 3.81
CA ALA A 25 -9.69 -30.53 2.38
C ALA A 25 -8.57 -29.79 1.66
N GLU A 26 -8.24 -30.22 0.46
CA GLU A 26 -7.35 -29.45 -0.42
C GLU A 26 -7.98 -28.12 -0.82
N SER A 27 -7.16 -27.09 -0.99
CA SER A 27 -7.64 -25.81 -1.51
C SER A 27 -8.10 -25.93 -2.96
N ALA A 28 -9.13 -25.19 -3.33
CA ALA A 28 -9.55 -25.11 -4.73
C ALA A 28 -8.49 -24.37 -5.57
N HIS A 29 -7.98 -23.26 -5.04
CA HIS A 29 -6.99 -22.43 -5.73
C HIS A 29 -5.98 -21.83 -4.73
N VAL A 30 -4.78 -21.57 -5.23
CA VAL A 30 -3.70 -20.93 -4.49
C VAL A 30 -3.10 -19.79 -5.34
N ALA A 31 -2.76 -18.71 -4.70
CA ALA A 31 -2.05 -17.61 -5.34
C ALA A 31 -1.04 -16.98 -4.38
N SER A 32 -0.05 -16.30 -4.92
CA SER A 32 0.93 -15.57 -4.13
C SER A 32 1.18 -14.16 -4.68
N ALA A 33 1.52 -13.24 -3.79
CA ALA A 33 1.83 -11.86 -4.13
C ALA A 33 3.08 -11.37 -3.40
N PRO A 34 3.90 -10.53 -4.06
CA PRO A 34 5.16 -10.06 -3.51
C PRO A 34 4.96 -8.93 -2.50
N ALA A 35 5.95 -8.74 -1.64
CA ALA A 35 6.16 -7.51 -0.92
C ALA A 35 6.38 -6.35 -1.91
N THR A 36 5.94 -5.16 -1.53
CA THR A 36 6.10 -3.94 -2.31
C THR A 36 6.73 -2.85 -1.46
N TRP A 37 7.61 -2.05 -2.03
CA TRP A 37 8.20 -0.91 -1.36
C TRP A 37 8.10 0.34 -2.22
N ALA A 38 7.83 1.48 -1.58
CA ALA A 38 7.76 2.75 -2.28
C ALA A 38 9.16 3.37 -2.37
N LEU A 39 9.56 3.72 -3.60
CA LEU A 39 10.72 4.56 -3.81
C LEU A 39 10.36 6.00 -3.49
N ILE A 40 9.21 6.48 -4.01
CA ILE A 40 8.66 7.82 -3.80
C ILE A 40 7.17 7.83 -4.17
N GLY A 41 6.45 8.86 -3.74
CA GLY A 41 5.10 9.16 -4.24
C GLY A 41 3.99 8.56 -3.40
N GLU A 42 4.26 8.21 -2.14
CA GLU A 42 3.19 7.89 -1.19
C GLU A 42 2.37 9.14 -0.88
N HIS A 43 1.07 8.97 -0.67
CA HIS A 43 0.09 10.03 -0.35
C HIS A 43 -0.23 11.04 -1.46
N ILE A 44 0.33 10.91 -2.67
CA ILE A 44 0.06 11.86 -3.76
C ILE A 44 -0.86 11.32 -4.85
N ASP A 45 -1.38 10.11 -4.66
CA ASP A 45 -2.29 9.45 -5.61
C ASP A 45 -3.64 10.15 -5.74
N HIS A 46 -4.24 10.63 -4.65
CA HIS A 46 -5.47 11.44 -4.68
C HIS A 46 -5.26 12.81 -5.37
N TYR A 47 -4.07 13.38 -5.25
CA TYR A 47 -3.70 14.61 -5.98
C TYR A 47 -3.53 14.35 -7.49
N GLY A 48 -3.31 13.12 -7.90
CA GLY A 48 -2.97 12.72 -9.27
C GLY A 48 -1.47 12.69 -9.52
N GLY A 49 -0.67 12.50 -8.48
CA GLY A 49 0.78 12.46 -8.57
C GLY A 49 1.33 11.14 -9.12
N ILE A 50 2.64 10.98 -9.06
CA ILE A 50 3.36 9.81 -9.57
C ILE A 50 3.93 9.00 -8.42
N ALA A 51 3.52 7.73 -8.30
CA ALA A 51 4.12 6.77 -7.39
C ALA A 51 5.13 5.86 -8.11
N ILE A 52 6.27 5.61 -7.48
CA ILE A 52 7.31 4.71 -8.00
C ILE A 52 7.54 3.58 -7.01
N MET A 53 7.31 2.34 -7.45
CA MET A 53 7.23 1.16 -6.62
C MET A 53 8.18 0.07 -7.08
N GLY A 54 8.81 -0.63 -6.12
CA GLY A 54 9.55 -1.87 -6.36
C GLY A 54 8.82 -3.08 -5.81
N LEU A 55 9.15 -4.27 -6.35
CA LEU A 55 8.74 -5.57 -5.83
C LEU A 55 9.91 -6.22 -5.12
N ALA A 56 9.66 -6.83 -3.96
CA ALA A 56 10.67 -7.62 -3.23
C ALA A 56 10.32 -9.10 -3.23
N ASP A 57 11.35 -9.95 -3.24
CA ASP A 57 11.20 -11.41 -3.25
C ASP A 57 10.90 -11.98 -1.86
N ILE A 58 9.85 -11.43 -1.25
CA ILE A 58 9.24 -11.89 0.00
C ILE A 58 7.74 -11.90 -0.28
N ARG A 59 7.05 -12.98 0.03
CA ARG A 59 5.68 -13.16 -0.46
C ARG A 59 4.68 -13.43 0.65
N ALA A 60 3.42 -13.08 0.39
CA ALA A 60 2.27 -13.68 1.04
C ALA A 60 1.60 -14.64 0.04
N ALA A 61 1.07 -15.75 0.56
CA ALA A 61 0.31 -16.72 -0.22
C ALA A 61 -1.07 -16.92 0.40
N ALA A 62 -2.08 -17.10 -0.45
CA ALA A 62 -3.45 -17.38 -0.05
C ALA A 62 -3.96 -18.65 -0.73
N ALA A 63 -4.61 -19.51 0.05
CA ALA A 63 -5.33 -20.70 -0.40
C ALA A 63 -6.83 -20.52 -0.12
N VAL A 64 -7.68 -20.81 -1.09
CA VAL A 64 -9.12 -20.55 -1.00
C VAL A 64 -9.92 -21.79 -1.36
N SER A 65 -11.01 -22.02 -0.61
CA SER A 65 -12.06 -23.00 -0.92
C SER A 65 -13.45 -22.34 -0.81
N PRO A 66 -14.41 -22.67 -1.71
CA PRO A 66 -15.73 -22.09 -1.67
C PRO A 66 -16.55 -22.63 -0.49
N ARG A 67 -17.44 -21.80 0.05
CA ARG A 67 -18.43 -22.14 1.07
C ARG A 67 -19.84 -21.86 0.56
N SER A 68 -20.84 -22.57 1.16
CA SER A 68 -22.25 -22.41 0.80
C SER A 68 -23.11 -21.81 1.92
N ASP A 69 -22.51 -21.45 3.06
CA ASP A 69 -23.21 -21.02 4.28
C ASP A 69 -23.21 -19.50 4.52
N GLY A 70 -22.74 -18.72 3.58
CA GLY A 70 -22.71 -17.27 3.69
C GLY A 70 -21.53 -16.71 4.50
N LEU A 71 -20.59 -17.56 4.95
CA LEU A 71 -19.48 -17.16 5.81
C LEU A 71 -18.17 -16.97 5.02
N VAL A 72 -17.40 -16.00 5.43
CA VAL A 72 -15.98 -15.83 5.07
C VAL A 72 -15.18 -16.13 6.33
N LYS A 73 -14.41 -17.21 6.30
CA LYS A 73 -13.53 -17.62 7.39
C LYS A 73 -12.09 -17.42 6.98
N VAL A 74 -11.34 -16.76 7.83
CA VAL A 74 -9.93 -16.41 7.58
C VAL A 74 -9.05 -17.05 8.64
N HIS A 75 -8.01 -17.73 8.18
CA HIS A 75 -6.90 -18.19 8.99
C HIS A 75 -5.62 -17.57 8.44
N LEU A 76 -4.97 -16.70 9.20
CA LEU A 76 -3.75 -16.00 8.82
C LEU A 76 -2.61 -16.43 9.74
N GLU A 77 -1.50 -16.86 9.13
CA GLU A 77 -0.25 -17.17 9.79
C GLU A 77 0.80 -16.11 9.44
N HIS A 78 1.34 -15.45 10.46
CA HIS A 78 2.38 -14.46 10.32
C HIS A 78 3.77 -15.10 10.39
N THR A 79 4.76 -14.40 9.83
CA THR A 79 6.18 -14.83 9.81
C THR A 79 6.78 -15.02 11.20
N ASN A 80 6.24 -14.36 12.24
CA ASN A 80 6.66 -14.52 13.63
C ASN A 80 6.04 -15.75 14.34
N GLY A 81 5.19 -16.51 13.65
CA GLY A 81 4.46 -17.66 14.17
C GLY A 81 3.11 -17.35 14.82
N ASP A 82 2.72 -16.07 14.89
CA ASP A 82 1.40 -15.68 15.35
C ASP A 82 0.34 -16.10 14.35
N THR A 83 -0.81 -16.52 14.86
CA THR A 83 -1.97 -16.92 14.05
C THR A 83 -3.20 -16.09 14.41
N VAL A 84 -3.95 -15.69 13.39
CA VAL A 84 -5.22 -14.99 13.53
C VAL A 84 -6.32 -15.83 12.89
N LYS A 85 -7.39 -16.09 13.64
CA LYS A 85 -8.64 -16.68 13.13
C LYS A 85 -9.75 -15.66 13.27
N ASP A 86 -10.43 -15.40 12.17
CA ASP A 86 -11.49 -14.40 12.11
C ASP A 86 -12.59 -14.86 11.15
N GLU A 87 -13.83 -14.43 11.37
CA GLU A 87 -14.93 -14.77 10.49
C GLU A 87 -15.96 -13.65 10.40
N ILE A 88 -16.63 -13.55 9.26
CA ILE A 88 -17.72 -12.60 9.00
C ILE A 88 -18.71 -13.20 8.02
N SER A 89 -20.00 -12.86 8.12
CA SER A 89 -20.97 -13.22 7.07
C SER A 89 -20.98 -12.19 5.94
N LEU A 90 -21.30 -12.61 4.71
CA LEU A 90 -21.49 -11.68 3.59
C LEU A 90 -22.63 -10.69 3.83
N GLU A 91 -23.62 -11.05 4.66
CA GLU A 91 -24.67 -10.12 5.11
C GLU A 91 -24.09 -9.00 5.97
N GLN A 92 -23.23 -9.33 6.95
CA GLN A 92 -22.54 -8.32 7.77
C GLN A 92 -21.61 -7.44 6.91
N VAL A 93 -20.88 -8.01 5.93
CA VAL A 93 -20.08 -7.24 4.98
C VAL A 93 -20.95 -6.26 4.19
N SER A 94 -22.13 -6.70 3.72
CA SER A 94 -23.09 -5.83 3.03
C SER A 94 -23.59 -4.69 3.92
N ALA A 95 -23.84 -4.97 5.20
CA ALA A 95 -24.24 -3.96 6.19
C ALA A 95 -23.13 -2.93 6.44
N LEU A 96 -21.86 -3.38 6.54
CA LEU A 96 -20.71 -2.49 6.65
C LEU A 96 -20.57 -1.59 5.39
N ALA A 97 -20.76 -2.16 4.19
CA ALA A 97 -20.73 -1.39 2.95
C ALA A 97 -21.83 -0.31 2.92
N ALA A 98 -23.02 -0.62 3.42
CA ALA A 98 -24.11 0.33 3.49
C ALA A 98 -23.80 1.52 4.43
N GLN A 99 -23.07 1.29 5.52
CA GLN A 99 -22.64 2.34 6.46
C GLN A 99 -21.61 3.31 5.83
N GLN A 100 -20.89 2.85 4.80
CA GLN A 100 -19.88 3.66 4.09
C GLN A 100 -20.47 4.44 2.89
N GLN A 101 -21.78 4.33 2.63
CA GLN A 101 -22.43 5.10 1.56
C GLN A 101 -22.50 6.58 1.95
N PRO A 102 -22.23 7.49 0.99
CA PRO A 102 -22.45 8.90 1.23
C PRO A 102 -23.90 9.18 1.61
N GLY A 103 -24.08 9.88 2.71
CA GLY A 103 -25.38 10.33 3.19
C GLY A 103 -25.48 11.86 3.21
N VAL A 104 -26.69 12.36 3.42
CA VAL A 104 -26.93 13.78 3.71
C VAL A 104 -27.81 13.88 4.96
N ASP A 105 -27.59 14.89 5.76
CA ASP A 105 -28.43 15.18 6.93
C ASP A 105 -29.78 15.82 6.52
N SER A 106 -30.58 16.18 7.52
CA SER A 106 -31.87 16.84 7.31
C SER A 106 -31.77 18.23 6.67
N GLU A 107 -30.58 18.82 6.67
CA GLU A 107 -30.28 20.13 6.07
C GLU A 107 -29.62 19.99 4.70
N GLY A 108 -29.44 18.76 4.20
CA GLY A 108 -28.81 18.46 2.92
C GLY A 108 -27.28 18.53 2.94
N GLN A 109 -26.67 18.57 4.14
CA GLN A 109 -25.23 18.55 4.27
C GLN A 109 -24.70 17.11 4.17
N PRO A 110 -23.53 16.87 3.54
CA PRO A 110 -22.92 15.55 3.49
C PRO A 110 -22.62 15.02 4.89
N ILE A 111 -23.11 13.82 5.20
CA ILE A 111 -22.71 13.09 6.40
C ILE A 111 -21.46 12.31 6.07
N GLU A 112 -20.41 12.50 6.88
CA GLU A 112 -19.20 11.72 6.77
C GLU A 112 -19.45 10.31 7.34
N PRO A 113 -19.18 9.23 6.57
CA PRO A 113 -19.30 7.88 7.08
C PRO A 113 -18.26 7.64 8.19
N PRO A 114 -18.57 6.78 9.19
CA PRO A 114 -17.63 6.44 10.24
C PRO A 114 -16.37 5.78 9.65
N ALA A 115 -15.23 5.92 10.34
CA ALA A 115 -14.03 5.21 9.92
C ALA A 115 -14.27 3.69 9.93
N PRO A 116 -13.85 2.94 8.90
CA PRO A 116 -13.97 1.49 8.92
C PRO A 116 -13.18 0.88 10.08
N GLU A 117 -13.76 -0.06 10.79
CA GLU A 117 -13.14 -0.75 11.94
C GLU A 117 -12.93 -2.24 11.69
N GLY A 118 -13.11 -2.69 10.46
CA GLY A 118 -13.08 -4.12 10.12
C GLY A 118 -11.70 -4.77 10.34
N ALA A 119 -11.71 -5.95 10.95
CA ALA A 119 -10.55 -6.84 11.06
C ALA A 119 -10.31 -7.59 9.74
N ILE A 120 -9.47 -8.63 9.75
CA ILE A 120 -9.02 -9.30 8.52
C ILE A 120 -10.19 -9.96 7.76
N ALA A 121 -11.16 -10.56 8.42
CA ALA A 121 -12.31 -11.18 7.76
C ALA A 121 -13.20 -10.13 7.07
N ALA A 122 -13.42 -8.97 7.69
CA ALA A 122 -14.16 -7.87 7.07
C ALA A 122 -13.40 -7.31 5.84
N ARG A 123 -12.08 -7.19 5.91
CA ARG A 123 -11.23 -6.77 4.80
C ARG A 123 -11.33 -7.74 3.62
N LEU A 124 -11.10 -9.03 3.84
CA LEU A 124 -11.12 -10.04 2.77
C LEU A 124 -12.54 -10.35 2.29
N GLY A 125 -13.52 -10.37 3.19
CA GLY A 125 -14.94 -10.43 2.83
C GLY A 125 -15.38 -9.23 2.00
N GLY A 126 -14.85 -8.05 2.30
CA GLY A 126 -15.02 -6.83 1.51
C GLY A 126 -14.48 -6.95 0.08
N ILE A 127 -13.35 -7.66 -0.11
CA ILE A 127 -12.83 -7.98 -1.45
C ILE A 127 -13.84 -8.86 -2.20
N ILE A 128 -14.34 -9.95 -1.58
CA ILE A 128 -15.36 -10.82 -2.19
C ILE A 128 -16.60 -9.99 -2.58
N TYR A 129 -17.14 -9.20 -1.66
CA TYR A 129 -18.29 -8.35 -1.88
C TYR A 129 -18.07 -7.38 -3.05
N THR A 130 -16.91 -6.72 -3.09
CA THR A 130 -16.57 -5.77 -4.16
C THR A 130 -16.39 -6.48 -5.49
N MET A 131 -15.75 -7.66 -5.52
CA MET A 131 -15.61 -8.49 -6.72
C MET A 131 -16.96 -8.95 -7.29
N ILE A 132 -17.92 -9.33 -6.43
CA ILE A 132 -19.29 -9.66 -6.85
C ILE A 132 -19.97 -8.44 -7.47
N ASN A 133 -19.90 -7.28 -6.82
CA ASN A 133 -20.52 -6.05 -7.31
C ASN A 133 -19.88 -5.53 -8.61
N ARG A 134 -18.61 -5.77 -8.80
CA ARG A 134 -17.86 -5.45 -10.01
C ARG A 134 -17.88 -6.57 -11.06
N GLN A 135 -18.65 -7.65 -10.85
CA GLN A 135 -18.81 -8.77 -11.78
C GLN A 135 -17.49 -9.49 -12.11
N LEU A 136 -16.58 -9.57 -11.15
CA LEU A 136 -15.40 -10.43 -11.19
C LEU A 136 -15.69 -11.81 -10.61
N LEU A 137 -16.63 -11.89 -9.65
CA LEU A 137 -17.18 -13.13 -9.13
C LEU A 137 -18.68 -13.19 -9.44
N THR A 138 -19.22 -14.41 -9.49
CA THR A 138 -20.65 -14.63 -9.70
C THR A 138 -21.46 -14.21 -8.46
N ARG A 139 -22.74 -13.87 -8.65
CA ARG A 139 -23.66 -13.57 -7.55
C ARG A 139 -23.98 -14.80 -6.69
N GLU A 140 -23.65 -15.98 -7.14
CA GLU A 140 -23.83 -17.24 -6.43
C GLU A 140 -22.70 -17.52 -5.43
N THR A 141 -21.66 -16.69 -5.41
CA THR A 141 -20.56 -16.80 -4.46
C THR A 141 -21.11 -16.56 -3.05
N ALA A 142 -21.23 -17.64 -2.27
CA ALA A 142 -21.88 -17.63 -0.96
C ALA A 142 -20.89 -17.52 0.22
N GLY A 143 -19.58 -17.52 -0.04
CA GLY A 143 -18.54 -17.41 1.00
C GLY A 143 -17.28 -18.16 0.63
N ALA A 144 -16.29 -18.10 1.51
CA ALA A 144 -15.00 -18.77 1.31
C ALA A 144 -14.31 -19.12 2.64
N ASP A 145 -13.60 -20.25 2.64
CA ASP A 145 -12.49 -20.50 3.56
C ASP A 145 -11.21 -19.96 2.95
N ILE A 146 -10.54 -19.06 3.65
CA ILE A 146 -9.33 -18.38 3.20
C ILE A 146 -8.22 -18.67 4.21
N THR A 147 -7.19 -19.35 3.79
CA THR A 147 -5.95 -19.51 4.57
C THR A 147 -4.86 -18.65 3.96
N VAL A 148 -4.15 -17.90 4.78
CA VAL A 148 -3.08 -17.01 4.35
C VAL A 148 -1.82 -17.34 5.13
N VAL A 149 -0.68 -17.42 4.44
CA VAL A 149 0.66 -17.43 5.04
C VAL A 149 1.40 -16.19 4.57
N ASN A 150 1.81 -15.36 5.52
CA ASN A 150 2.47 -14.10 5.25
C ASN A 150 3.92 -14.11 5.73
N ASP A 151 4.88 -14.08 4.79
CA ASP A 151 6.31 -13.99 5.08
C ASP A 151 6.82 -12.55 5.16
N ILE A 152 5.99 -11.57 4.80
CA ILE A 152 6.37 -10.15 4.83
C ILE A 152 6.28 -9.67 6.27
N PRO A 153 7.40 -9.26 6.89
CA PRO A 153 7.38 -8.85 8.29
C PRO A 153 6.52 -7.61 8.52
N ASP A 154 5.75 -7.63 9.60
CA ASP A 154 4.85 -6.54 9.96
C ASP A 154 5.63 -5.25 10.28
N SER A 155 4.97 -4.12 10.13
CA SER A 155 5.49 -2.77 10.44
C SER A 155 6.79 -2.37 9.71
N THR A 156 7.17 -3.10 8.67
CA THR A 156 8.38 -2.82 7.87
C THR A 156 8.11 -1.91 6.67
N GLY A 157 6.87 -1.54 6.43
CA GLY A 157 6.48 -0.76 5.26
C GLY A 157 6.55 -1.52 3.93
N LEU A 158 6.67 -2.85 3.97
CA LEU A 158 6.78 -3.70 2.77
C LEU A 158 5.43 -4.18 2.21
N GLY A 159 4.31 -3.64 2.71
CA GLY A 159 2.99 -3.84 2.11
C GLY A 159 2.40 -5.23 2.30
N ALA A 160 2.61 -5.88 3.45
CA ALA A 160 2.06 -7.19 3.79
C ALA A 160 0.55 -7.28 3.50
N ALA A 161 -0.22 -6.30 3.99
CA ALA A 161 -1.66 -6.28 3.80
C ALA A 161 -2.07 -6.23 2.31
N ALA A 162 -1.38 -5.44 1.48
CA ALA A 162 -1.65 -5.38 0.04
C ALA A 162 -1.30 -6.70 -0.68
N ALA A 163 -0.23 -7.37 -0.25
CA ALA A 163 0.13 -8.70 -0.77
C ALA A 163 -0.95 -9.74 -0.40
N ILE A 164 -1.46 -9.72 0.84
CA ILE A 164 -2.57 -10.59 1.28
C ILE A 164 -3.82 -10.34 0.45
N ASP A 165 -4.20 -9.07 0.22
CA ASP A 165 -5.35 -8.70 -0.60
C ASP A 165 -5.25 -9.28 -2.01
N ILE A 166 -4.11 -9.09 -2.66
CA ILE A 166 -3.88 -9.53 -4.04
C ILE A 166 -3.80 -11.04 -4.14
N ALA A 167 -3.08 -11.71 -3.24
CA ALA A 167 -3.04 -13.17 -3.21
C ALA A 167 -4.44 -13.76 -3.05
N THR A 168 -5.25 -13.21 -2.13
CA THR A 168 -6.63 -13.63 -1.93
C THR A 168 -7.49 -13.38 -3.17
N ALA A 169 -7.41 -12.19 -3.79
CA ALA A 169 -8.20 -11.86 -4.98
C ALA A 169 -7.87 -12.77 -6.16
N LEU A 170 -6.59 -13.09 -6.39
CA LEU A 170 -6.17 -14.01 -7.45
C LEU A 170 -6.62 -15.44 -7.15
N ALA A 171 -6.49 -15.93 -5.93
CA ALA A 171 -6.96 -17.26 -5.55
C ALA A 171 -8.49 -17.39 -5.66
N LEU A 172 -9.26 -16.33 -5.40
CA LEU A 172 -10.72 -16.31 -5.62
C LEU A 172 -11.10 -16.40 -7.09
N LEU A 173 -10.29 -15.85 -8.00
CA LEU A 173 -10.50 -15.94 -9.45
C LEU A 173 -10.06 -17.30 -10.04
N GLY A 174 -9.19 -18.00 -9.33
CA GLY A 174 -8.73 -19.33 -9.73
C GLY A 174 -7.94 -19.33 -11.03
N THR A 175 -8.30 -20.24 -11.95
CA THR A 175 -7.60 -20.50 -13.22
C THR A 175 -8.22 -19.77 -14.42
N ALA A 176 -8.80 -18.58 -14.24
CA ALA A 176 -9.33 -17.82 -15.37
C ALA A 176 -8.23 -17.53 -16.41
N ASP A 177 -8.50 -17.78 -17.69
CA ASP A 177 -7.51 -17.74 -18.78
C ASP A 177 -6.88 -16.32 -18.98
N ASP A 178 -7.58 -15.27 -18.57
CA ASP A 178 -7.20 -13.88 -18.76
C ASP A 178 -6.49 -13.22 -17.54
N LEU A 179 -6.14 -13.99 -16.50
CA LEU A 179 -5.50 -13.48 -15.27
C LEU A 179 -4.15 -12.76 -15.51
N HIS A 180 -3.53 -12.99 -16.66
CA HIS A 180 -2.31 -12.31 -17.06
C HIS A 180 -2.54 -11.02 -17.85
N ASP A 181 -3.78 -10.75 -18.27
CA ASP A 181 -4.12 -9.59 -19.08
C ASP A 181 -4.03 -8.30 -18.28
N ALA A 182 -3.35 -7.30 -18.86
CA ALA A 182 -3.13 -6.02 -18.20
C ALA A 182 -4.44 -5.28 -17.80
N PRO A 183 -5.52 -5.29 -18.61
CA PRO A 183 -6.81 -4.71 -18.21
C PRO A 183 -7.43 -5.39 -17.00
N LEU A 184 -7.41 -6.73 -16.94
CA LEU A 184 -7.96 -7.47 -15.79
C LEU A 184 -7.13 -7.21 -14.54
N ARG A 185 -5.80 -7.24 -14.63
CA ARG A 185 -4.91 -6.91 -13.50
C ARG A 185 -5.11 -5.49 -12.98
N ALA A 186 -5.34 -4.52 -13.88
CA ALA A 186 -5.67 -3.16 -13.48
C ALA A 186 -7.02 -3.11 -12.71
N ARG A 187 -8.02 -3.85 -13.18
CA ARG A 187 -9.33 -3.95 -12.54
C ARG A 187 -9.28 -4.64 -11.18
N ILE A 188 -8.49 -5.70 -11.03
CA ILE A 188 -8.28 -6.37 -9.74
C ILE A 188 -7.63 -5.40 -8.74
N ALA A 189 -6.60 -4.64 -9.15
CA ALA A 189 -5.94 -3.66 -8.31
C ALA A 189 -6.93 -2.58 -7.83
N GLU A 190 -7.79 -2.09 -8.70
CA GLU A 190 -8.83 -1.10 -8.37
C GLU A 190 -9.85 -1.67 -7.38
N VAL A 191 -10.32 -2.90 -7.60
CA VAL A 191 -11.27 -3.60 -6.73
C VAL A 191 -10.68 -3.81 -5.33
N CYS A 192 -9.44 -4.26 -5.22
CA CYS A 192 -8.77 -4.41 -3.92
C CYS A 192 -8.62 -3.06 -3.21
N SER A 193 -8.21 -2.01 -3.94
CA SER A 193 -8.07 -0.67 -3.37
C SER A 193 -9.41 -0.12 -2.88
N GLN A 194 -10.49 -0.31 -3.64
CA GLN A 194 -11.84 0.09 -3.25
C GLN A 194 -12.33 -0.68 -2.01
N ALA A 195 -12.13 -2.00 -1.99
CA ALA A 195 -12.51 -2.83 -0.85
C ALA A 195 -11.79 -2.39 0.43
N VAL A 196 -10.48 -2.14 0.36
CA VAL A 196 -9.71 -1.68 1.51
C VAL A 196 -10.20 -0.32 2.00
N GLY A 197 -10.46 0.62 1.10
CA GLY A 197 -11.00 1.95 1.47
C GLY A 197 -12.34 1.86 2.21
N THR A 198 -13.16 0.85 1.88
CA THR A 198 -14.51 0.67 2.45
C THR A 198 -14.51 -0.15 3.74
N PHE A 199 -13.65 -1.18 3.86
CA PHE A 199 -13.80 -2.19 4.91
C PHE A 199 -12.62 -2.27 5.89
N ALA A 200 -11.46 -1.70 5.56
CA ALA A 200 -10.28 -1.85 6.39
C ALA A 200 -10.03 -0.63 7.28
N ARG A 201 -9.60 -0.90 8.51
CA ARG A 201 -9.20 0.13 9.46
C ARG A 201 -8.05 1.00 8.92
N PHE A 202 -7.07 0.38 8.26
CA PHE A 202 -5.91 1.07 7.70
C PHE A 202 -6.10 1.27 6.19
N PRO A 203 -5.89 2.50 5.67
CA PRO A 203 -5.99 2.77 4.24
C PRO A 203 -4.91 1.98 3.47
N ALA A 204 -5.20 1.66 2.22
CA ALA A 204 -4.20 1.08 1.33
C ALA A 204 -3.60 2.18 0.46
N LEU A 205 -2.29 2.12 0.27
CA LEU A 205 -1.65 2.81 -0.83
C LEU A 205 -2.03 2.07 -2.12
N ARG A 206 -2.87 2.66 -2.95
CA ARG A 206 -3.33 2.08 -4.23
C ARG A 206 -2.18 1.62 -5.13
N ALA A 207 -1.05 2.32 -5.04
CA ALA A 207 0.16 1.99 -5.76
C ALA A 207 0.69 0.57 -5.46
N ARG A 208 0.49 0.05 -4.25
CA ARG A 208 0.95 -1.29 -3.86
C ARG A 208 0.17 -2.39 -4.59
N HIS A 209 -1.16 -2.28 -4.67
CA HIS A 209 -1.99 -3.21 -5.44
C HIS A 209 -1.61 -3.18 -6.93
N SER A 210 -1.47 -1.97 -7.48
CA SER A 210 -1.08 -1.80 -8.89
C SER A 210 0.30 -2.38 -9.17
N ALA A 211 1.30 -2.12 -8.30
CA ALA A 211 2.65 -2.64 -8.47
C ALA A 211 2.71 -4.16 -8.34
N ALA A 212 2.05 -4.75 -7.34
CA ALA A 212 2.04 -6.20 -7.12
C ALA A 212 1.44 -6.97 -8.32
N LEU A 213 0.45 -6.40 -8.99
CA LEU A 213 -0.21 -7.03 -10.14
C LEU A 213 0.43 -6.69 -11.50
N ARG A 214 0.89 -5.46 -11.69
CA ARG A 214 1.30 -4.91 -12.99
C ARG A 214 2.81 -4.66 -13.08
N GLY A 215 3.55 -4.91 -12.00
CA GLY A 215 5.00 -4.80 -11.95
C GLY A 215 5.69 -5.91 -12.75
N ALA A 216 7.01 -5.77 -12.90
CA ALA A 216 7.87 -6.78 -13.49
C ALA A 216 9.12 -6.98 -12.61
N GLY A 217 9.63 -8.21 -12.54
CA GLY A 217 10.63 -8.60 -11.56
C GLY A 217 11.98 -7.90 -11.69
N ASP A 218 12.33 -7.45 -12.89
CA ASP A 218 13.61 -6.81 -13.22
C ASP A 218 13.53 -5.29 -13.34
N SER A 219 12.37 -4.70 -13.00
CA SER A 219 12.10 -3.28 -13.20
C SER A 219 11.35 -2.63 -12.04
N ILE A 220 11.45 -1.32 -11.97
CA ILE A 220 10.67 -0.45 -11.10
C ILE A 220 9.40 -0.02 -11.82
N THR A 221 8.28 -0.06 -11.13
CA THR A 221 6.98 0.33 -11.64
C THR A 221 6.72 1.81 -11.37
N ILE A 222 6.41 2.57 -12.41
CA ILE A 222 6.03 3.99 -12.35
C ILE A 222 4.54 4.08 -12.67
N ILE A 223 3.76 4.61 -11.72
CA ILE A 223 2.31 4.75 -11.80
C ILE A 223 1.99 6.24 -11.80
N ASP A 224 1.41 6.74 -12.89
CA ASP A 224 0.92 8.12 -13.00
C ASP A 224 -0.59 8.15 -12.76
N TYR A 225 -1.02 8.81 -11.70
CA TYR A 225 -2.43 8.87 -11.31
C TYR A 225 -3.23 9.96 -12.04
N ALA A 226 -2.57 10.85 -12.81
CA ALA A 226 -3.28 11.83 -13.63
C ALA A 226 -3.93 11.19 -14.86
N ASP A 227 -3.30 10.17 -15.44
CA ASP A 227 -3.80 9.46 -16.63
C ASP A 227 -3.99 7.95 -16.43
N GLY A 228 -3.66 7.41 -15.24
CA GLY A 228 -3.76 6.00 -14.91
C GLY A 228 -2.71 5.11 -15.59
N SER A 229 -1.69 5.69 -16.21
CA SER A 229 -0.65 4.93 -16.90
C SER A 229 0.28 4.22 -15.92
N VAL A 230 0.71 3.01 -16.32
CA VAL A 230 1.73 2.24 -15.60
C VAL A 230 2.84 1.88 -16.59
N THR A 231 4.04 2.34 -16.28
CA THR A 231 5.24 2.12 -17.08
C THR A 231 6.35 1.52 -16.25
N GLN A 232 7.37 0.96 -16.90
CA GLN A 232 8.50 0.32 -16.26
C GLN A 232 9.79 1.11 -16.52
N ALA A 233 10.71 1.06 -15.55
CA ALA A 233 12.05 1.59 -15.66
C ALA A 233 13.06 0.59 -15.12
N PRO A 234 14.36 0.66 -15.49
CA PRO A 234 15.38 -0.22 -14.95
C PRO A 234 15.42 -0.18 -13.42
N HIS A 235 15.62 -1.34 -12.80
CA HIS A 235 15.71 -1.44 -11.34
C HIS A 235 16.95 -0.72 -10.81
N MET A 236 16.81 0.00 -9.69
CA MET A 236 17.92 0.73 -9.09
C MET A 236 18.80 -0.14 -8.21
N ILE A 237 18.27 -1.21 -7.63
CA ILE A 237 19.06 -2.22 -6.92
C ILE A 237 19.81 -3.03 -7.99
N ASN A 238 21.12 -3.05 -7.89
CA ASN A 238 21.98 -3.69 -8.87
C ASN A 238 23.33 -4.07 -8.22
N LYS A 239 24.34 -4.40 -9.02
CA LYS A 239 25.66 -4.76 -8.51
C LYS A 239 26.35 -3.65 -7.68
N ASP A 240 25.98 -2.40 -7.87
CA ASP A 240 26.62 -1.24 -7.23
C ASP A 240 25.82 -0.71 -6.02
N ILE A 241 24.49 -0.94 -6.00
CA ILE A 241 23.55 -0.47 -4.96
C ILE A 241 22.74 -1.63 -4.42
N ALA A 242 22.81 -1.84 -3.11
CA ALA A 242 21.91 -2.68 -2.33
C ALA A 242 20.85 -1.82 -1.64
N ALA A 243 19.69 -2.40 -1.34
CA ALA A 243 18.68 -1.76 -0.54
C ALA A 243 18.24 -2.65 0.63
N PHE A 244 17.86 -2.01 1.72
CA PHE A 244 17.38 -2.66 2.93
C PHE A 244 16.13 -1.97 3.44
N ALA A 245 15.14 -2.74 3.88
CA ALA A 245 14.11 -2.23 4.77
C ALA A 245 14.63 -2.35 6.21
N LEU A 246 14.53 -1.26 6.95
CA LEU A 246 14.94 -1.15 8.35
C LEU A 246 13.72 -0.84 9.19
N ALA A 247 13.53 -1.56 10.30
CA ALA A 247 12.43 -1.32 11.22
C ALA A 247 12.86 -1.52 12.67
N VAL A 248 12.17 -0.85 13.57
CA VAL A 248 12.28 -1.09 15.01
C VAL A 248 11.38 -2.27 15.36
N PRO A 249 11.91 -3.34 15.97
CA PRO A 249 11.08 -4.48 16.36
C PRO A 249 9.97 -4.07 17.33
N GLY A 250 8.74 -4.54 17.05
CA GLY A 250 7.58 -4.23 17.88
C GLY A 250 6.95 -2.85 17.64
N ASP A 251 7.47 -2.07 16.67
CA ASP A 251 6.79 -0.85 16.21
C ASP A 251 5.42 -1.21 15.61
N VAL A 252 4.45 -0.31 15.77
CA VAL A 252 3.08 -0.50 15.28
C VAL A 252 2.63 0.74 14.51
N ASP A 253 1.75 0.52 13.55
CA ASP A 253 1.17 1.62 12.78
C ASP A 253 0.34 2.56 13.67
N SER A 254 0.58 3.86 13.52
CA SER A 254 -0.10 4.91 14.30
C SER A 254 -1.54 5.12 13.81
N ALA A 255 -2.51 4.93 14.70
CA ALA A 255 -3.91 5.24 14.42
C ALA A 255 -4.15 6.74 14.18
N GLU A 256 -3.36 7.60 14.85
CA GLU A 256 -3.41 9.06 14.65
C GLU A 256 -2.94 9.44 13.25
N ALA A 257 -1.82 8.86 12.80
CA ALA A 257 -1.31 9.08 11.44
C ALA A 257 -2.33 8.61 10.38
N VAL A 258 -3.03 7.51 10.62
CA VAL A 258 -4.12 7.03 9.73
C VAL A 258 -5.25 8.06 9.65
N ALA A 259 -5.69 8.61 10.77
CA ALA A 259 -6.74 9.64 10.78
C ALA A 259 -6.31 10.90 10.03
N GLU A 260 -5.05 11.32 10.19
CA GLU A 260 -4.48 12.45 9.46
C GLU A 260 -4.39 12.20 7.95
N ILE A 261 -3.95 11.00 7.52
CA ILE A 261 -3.90 10.64 6.10
C ILE A 261 -5.30 10.75 5.51
N ARG A 262 -6.31 10.14 6.14
CA ARG A 262 -7.70 10.20 5.68
C ARG A 262 -8.24 11.63 5.60
N ALA A 263 -7.89 12.50 6.56
CA ALA A 263 -8.30 13.90 6.53
C ALA A 263 -7.74 14.64 5.30
N ARG A 264 -6.48 14.34 4.94
CA ARG A 264 -5.83 14.92 3.76
C ARG A 264 -6.41 14.41 2.46
N GLU A 265 -6.67 13.11 2.37
CA GLU A 265 -7.34 12.50 1.22
C GLU A 265 -8.74 13.10 1.00
N ARG A 266 -9.53 13.21 2.07
CA ARG A 266 -10.86 13.84 2.01
C ARG A 266 -10.81 15.29 1.53
N PHE A 267 -9.83 16.06 2.00
CA PHE A 267 -9.64 17.45 1.55
C PHE A 267 -9.39 17.52 0.04
N ILE A 268 -8.48 16.67 -0.49
CA ILE A 268 -8.18 16.63 -1.92
C ILE A 268 -9.40 16.18 -2.72
N ASP A 269 -10.11 15.14 -2.27
CA ASP A 269 -11.31 14.64 -2.94
C ASP A 269 -12.45 15.67 -2.94
N ALA A 270 -12.60 16.44 -1.85
CA ALA A 270 -13.57 17.53 -1.78
C ALA A 270 -13.22 18.66 -2.77
N ALA A 271 -11.95 19.02 -2.86
CA ALA A 271 -11.49 20.00 -3.84
C ALA A 271 -11.68 19.50 -5.28
N CYS A 272 -11.33 18.24 -5.59
CA CYS A 272 -11.59 17.63 -6.90
C CYS A 272 -13.07 17.70 -7.28
N ARG A 273 -13.97 17.36 -6.35
CA ARG A 273 -15.42 17.47 -6.57
C ARG A 273 -15.86 18.91 -6.81
N ALA A 274 -15.36 19.86 -6.02
CA ALA A 274 -15.73 21.28 -6.14
C ALA A 274 -15.33 21.88 -7.50
N PHE A 275 -14.22 21.43 -8.06
CA PHE A 275 -13.73 21.90 -9.37
C PHE A 275 -14.15 21.00 -10.54
N GLY A 276 -14.85 19.89 -10.30
CA GLY A 276 -15.25 18.94 -11.35
C GLY A 276 -14.06 18.33 -12.10
N THR A 277 -12.93 18.13 -11.42
CA THR A 277 -11.72 17.56 -12.01
C THR A 277 -11.44 16.15 -11.45
N PRO A 278 -10.93 15.22 -12.25
CA PRO A 278 -10.56 13.90 -11.75
C PRO A 278 -9.30 13.94 -10.85
N SER A 279 -8.45 14.96 -10.98
CA SER A 279 -7.30 15.18 -10.09
C SER A 279 -6.91 16.67 -10.06
N LEU A 280 -6.34 17.13 -8.95
CA LEU A 280 -5.87 18.51 -8.82
C LEU A 280 -4.65 18.80 -9.69
N ARG A 281 -3.85 17.80 -10.04
CA ARG A 281 -2.70 17.95 -10.95
C ARG A 281 -3.15 18.41 -12.35
N LEU A 282 -4.37 18.08 -12.77
CA LEU A 282 -4.93 18.50 -14.05
C LEU A 282 -5.63 19.88 -13.99
N LEU A 283 -5.77 20.45 -12.80
CA LEU A 283 -6.38 21.77 -12.62
C LEU A 283 -5.30 22.86 -12.76
N PRO A 284 -5.40 23.77 -13.73
CA PRO A 284 -4.49 24.91 -13.83
C PRO A 284 -4.52 25.76 -12.56
N ASP A 285 -3.36 26.18 -12.07
CA ASP A 285 -3.20 26.97 -10.84
C ASP A 285 -3.87 26.36 -9.61
N ALA A 286 -3.88 25.01 -9.53
CA ALA A 286 -4.59 24.26 -8.50
C ALA A 286 -4.32 24.76 -7.08
N PRO A 287 -3.08 24.98 -6.60
CA PRO A 287 -2.85 25.42 -5.23
C PRO A 287 -3.57 26.73 -4.89
N GLN A 288 -3.45 27.75 -5.74
CA GLN A 288 -4.10 29.03 -5.52
C GLN A 288 -5.63 28.89 -5.50
N ARG A 289 -6.20 28.25 -6.51
CA ARG A 289 -7.66 28.07 -6.65
C ARG A 289 -8.26 27.28 -5.48
N VAL A 290 -7.58 26.22 -5.04
CA VAL A 290 -8.03 25.39 -3.90
C VAL A 290 -7.97 26.18 -2.60
N LEU A 291 -6.95 27.01 -2.37
CA LEU A 291 -6.87 27.86 -1.19
C LEU A 291 -7.96 28.97 -1.18
N GLU A 292 -8.25 29.57 -2.34
CA GLU A 292 -9.36 30.54 -2.47
C GLU A 292 -10.73 29.87 -2.22
N TRP A 293 -10.93 28.66 -2.74
CA TRP A 293 -12.12 27.85 -2.46
C TRP A 293 -12.23 27.51 -0.97
N LEU A 294 -11.15 27.03 -0.33
CA LEU A 294 -11.15 26.71 1.09
C LEU A 294 -11.47 27.92 1.95
N ALA A 295 -10.91 29.10 1.61
CA ALA A 295 -11.22 30.34 2.30
C ALA A 295 -12.72 30.72 2.17
N ALA A 296 -13.34 30.48 1.02
CA ALA A 296 -14.78 30.65 0.84
C ALA A 296 -15.60 29.65 1.66
N VAL A 297 -15.18 28.38 1.71
CA VAL A 297 -15.79 27.33 2.55
C VAL A 297 -15.74 27.75 4.03
N HIS A 298 -14.59 28.18 4.53
CA HIS A 298 -14.44 28.67 5.91
C HIS A 298 -15.38 29.82 6.23
N LYS A 299 -15.59 30.74 5.28
CA LYS A 299 -16.47 31.90 5.47
C LYS A 299 -17.95 31.50 5.55
N VAL A 300 -18.36 30.47 4.81
CA VAL A 300 -19.78 30.06 4.70
C VAL A 300 -20.14 28.99 5.74
N HIS A 301 -19.29 27.99 5.92
CA HIS A 301 -19.56 26.79 6.73
C HIS A 301 -18.75 26.72 8.01
N GLY A 302 -17.83 27.68 8.27
CA GLY A 302 -16.92 27.64 9.40
C GLY A 302 -15.67 26.78 9.13
N THR A 303 -14.85 26.61 10.16
CA THR A 303 -13.56 25.92 10.08
C THR A 303 -13.58 24.52 10.70
N GLU A 304 -14.71 24.10 11.23
CA GLU A 304 -14.87 22.80 11.87
C GLU A 304 -14.69 21.67 10.83
N ASN A 305 -13.90 20.67 11.18
CA ASN A 305 -13.56 19.54 10.31
C ASN A 305 -12.87 19.92 8.97
N GLN A 306 -12.37 21.15 8.85
CA GLN A 306 -11.62 21.61 7.68
C GLN A 306 -10.16 21.89 8.04
N PRO A 307 -9.18 21.68 7.13
CA PRO A 307 -7.82 22.11 7.37
C PRO A 307 -7.74 23.64 7.46
N THR A 308 -6.82 24.15 8.25
CA THR A 308 -6.46 25.57 8.19
C THR A 308 -5.83 25.90 6.83
N ILE A 309 -5.87 27.16 6.43
CA ILE A 309 -5.22 27.62 5.18
C ILE A 309 -3.72 27.27 5.20
N ALA A 310 -3.05 27.38 6.35
CA ALA A 310 -1.64 27.04 6.49
C ALA A 310 -1.38 25.53 6.26
N GLN A 311 -2.20 24.65 6.84
CA GLN A 311 -2.13 23.21 6.61
C GLN A 311 -2.37 22.86 5.15
N ALA A 312 -3.44 23.39 4.55
CA ALA A 312 -3.77 23.16 3.15
C ALA A 312 -2.64 23.63 2.22
N THR A 313 -2.03 24.80 2.53
CA THR A 313 -0.86 25.30 1.76
C THR A 313 0.30 24.32 1.85
N ALA A 314 0.65 23.84 3.04
CA ALA A 314 1.75 22.89 3.23
C ALA A 314 1.48 21.57 2.46
N TRP A 315 0.26 21.03 2.53
CA TRP A 315 -0.10 19.80 1.83
C TRP A 315 -0.05 19.96 0.31
N LEU A 316 -0.63 21.03 -0.24
CA LEU A 316 -0.60 21.29 -1.68
C LEU A 316 0.83 21.51 -2.20
N THR A 317 1.68 22.21 -1.41
CA THR A 317 3.10 22.36 -1.73
C THR A 317 3.79 21.00 -1.77
N PHE A 318 3.59 20.18 -0.73
CA PHE A 318 4.18 18.84 -0.70
C PHE A 318 3.76 18.00 -1.91
N TYR A 319 2.46 17.94 -2.24
CA TYR A 319 1.95 17.15 -3.35
C TYR A 319 2.56 17.58 -4.70
N SER A 320 2.64 18.87 -4.95
CA SER A 320 3.23 19.41 -6.18
C SER A 320 4.71 19.07 -6.29
N GLU A 321 5.48 19.42 -5.26
CA GLU A 321 6.93 19.19 -5.24
C GLU A 321 7.30 17.70 -5.21
N GLU A 322 6.52 16.86 -4.51
CA GLU A 322 6.77 15.42 -4.48
C GLU A 322 6.49 14.79 -5.85
N THR A 323 5.50 15.30 -6.58
CA THR A 323 5.24 14.90 -7.96
C THR A 323 6.42 15.26 -8.87
N GLU A 324 6.96 16.49 -8.75
CA GLU A 324 8.13 16.92 -9.50
C GLU A 324 9.38 16.08 -9.17
N ARG A 325 9.60 15.75 -7.89
CA ARG A 325 10.67 14.84 -7.45
C ARG A 325 10.50 13.44 -8.06
N ALA A 326 9.27 12.91 -8.06
CA ALA A 326 8.96 11.62 -8.67
C ALA A 326 9.21 11.61 -10.19
N GLU A 327 8.85 12.69 -10.90
CA GLU A 327 9.19 12.86 -12.31
C GLU A 327 10.71 12.89 -12.55
N GLY A 328 11.44 13.59 -11.68
CA GLY A 328 12.91 13.63 -11.70
C GLY A 328 13.52 12.24 -11.55
N ILE A 329 13.03 11.47 -10.57
CA ILE A 329 13.47 10.09 -10.34
C ILE A 329 13.12 9.19 -11.53
N ALA A 330 11.90 9.29 -12.07
CA ALA A 330 11.50 8.53 -13.25
C ALA A 330 12.40 8.80 -14.46
N ARG A 331 12.78 10.06 -14.69
CA ARG A 331 13.75 10.44 -15.73
C ARG A 331 15.15 9.86 -15.48
N ALA A 332 15.64 9.93 -14.25
CA ALA A 332 16.95 9.39 -13.86
C ALA A 332 17.02 7.88 -14.06
N LEU A 333 15.97 7.13 -13.66
CA LEU A 333 15.87 5.68 -13.86
C LEU A 333 15.87 5.31 -15.35
N ARG A 334 15.01 5.94 -16.16
CA ARG A 334 14.92 5.69 -17.61
C ARG A 334 16.22 6.02 -18.35
N SER A 335 16.95 7.02 -17.87
CA SER A 335 18.26 7.43 -18.43
C SER A 335 19.43 6.62 -17.87
N ARG A 336 19.20 5.65 -16.98
CA ARG A 336 20.23 4.87 -16.27
C ARG A 336 21.24 5.73 -15.50
N ARG A 337 20.81 6.90 -15.02
CA ARG A 337 21.58 7.83 -14.19
C ARG A 337 21.20 7.67 -12.72
N GLY A 338 21.31 6.44 -12.21
CA GLY A 338 20.82 6.07 -10.89
C GLY A 338 21.34 6.89 -9.72
N THR A 339 22.53 7.50 -9.82
CA THR A 339 23.06 8.36 -8.75
C THR A 339 22.32 9.70 -8.61
N GLU A 340 21.64 10.18 -9.65
CA GLU A 340 20.89 11.45 -9.64
C GLU A 340 19.60 11.36 -8.81
N LEU A 341 19.12 10.15 -8.50
CA LEU A 341 17.89 9.96 -7.71
C LEU A 341 18.11 10.14 -6.21
N PHE A 342 19.30 9.86 -5.66
CA PHE A 342 19.54 9.88 -4.21
C PHE A 342 19.31 11.27 -3.57
N PRO A 343 19.77 12.39 -4.18
CA PRO A 343 19.44 13.71 -3.67
C PRO A 343 17.93 13.98 -3.64
N LEU A 344 17.17 13.49 -4.64
CA LEU A 344 15.73 13.66 -4.71
C LEU A 344 15.01 12.85 -3.60
N LEU A 345 15.51 11.64 -3.29
CA LEU A 345 14.98 10.84 -2.17
C LEU A 345 15.26 11.52 -0.82
N THR A 346 16.45 12.09 -0.65
CA THR A 346 16.80 12.84 0.58
C THR A 346 15.92 14.08 0.73
N GLN A 347 15.66 14.81 -0.34
CA GLN A 347 14.74 15.96 -0.34
C GLN A 347 13.32 15.52 -0.01
N SER A 348 12.84 14.39 -0.57
CA SER A 348 11.54 13.81 -0.28
C SER A 348 11.40 13.44 1.20
N GLN A 349 12.40 12.79 1.79
CA GLN A 349 12.41 12.47 3.23
C GLN A 349 12.35 13.72 4.10
N SER A 350 13.12 14.75 3.76
CA SER A 350 13.07 16.03 4.48
C SER A 350 11.71 16.70 4.36
N ALA A 351 11.12 16.73 3.15
CA ALA A 351 9.81 17.33 2.91
C ALA A 351 8.67 16.58 3.64
N LEU A 352 8.74 15.25 3.72
CA LEU A 352 7.81 14.45 4.53
C LEU A 352 7.79 14.93 5.99
N ALA A 353 8.97 15.13 6.60
CA ALA A 353 9.08 15.53 7.99
C ALA A 353 8.72 16.99 8.21
N THR A 354 9.22 17.91 7.37
CA THR A 354 9.17 19.37 7.64
C THR A 354 7.97 20.08 7.01
N VAL A 355 7.51 19.63 5.85
CA VAL A 355 6.41 20.26 5.09
C VAL A 355 5.12 19.48 5.28
N TYR A 356 5.17 18.17 5.11
CA TYR A 356 3.99 17.32 5.21
C TYR A 356 3.66 16.91 6.65
N GLY A 357 4.62 17.00 7.59
CA GLY A 357 4.41 16.80 9.01
C GLY A 357 4.50 15.33 9.49
N PHE A 358 4.98 14.41 8.66
CA PHE A 358 5.19 13.01 9.02
C PHE A 358 6.67 12.72 9.30
N ASN A 359 7.03 12.73 10.57
CA ASN A 359 8.42 12.63 11.04
C ASN A 359 8.78 11.31 11.75
N SER A 360 7.87 10.33 11.79
CA SER A 360 8.07 9.05 12.49
C SER A 360 9.35 8.32 12.07
N ALA A 361 9.69 8.34 10.79
CA ALA A 361 10.86 7.69 10.22
C ALA A 361 12.15 8.53 10.26
N GLU A 362 12.10 9.81 10.70
CA GLU A 362 13.21 10.75 10.55
C GLU A 362 14.48 10.27 11.28
N LYS A 363 14.34 9.83 12.54
CA LYS A 363 15.48 9.35 13.34
C LYS A 363 16.16 8.14 12.71
N LEU A 364 15.37 7.18 12.23
CA LEU A 364 15.91 5.97 11.60
C LEU A 364 16.54 6.29 10.25
N ALA A 365 15.97 7.21 9.46
CA ALA A 365 16.57 7.68 8.21
C ALA A 365 17.92 8.38 8.43
N GLN A 366 18.02 9.21 9.48
CA GLN A 366 19.26 9.86 9.87
C GLN A 366 20.31 8.85 10.33
N LEU A 367 19.92 7.86 11.16
CA LEU A 367 20.81 6.78 11.58
C LEU A 367 21.33 5.97 10.40
N ALA A 368 20.45 5.57 9.47
CA ALA A 368 20.85 4.83 8.27
C ALA A 368 21.87 5.61 7.44
N THR A 369 21.65 6.92 7.26
CA THR A 369 22.59 7.79 6.55
C THR A 369 23.95 7.92 7.29
N ALA A 370 23.93 8.08 8.62
CA ALA A 370 25.13 8.14 9.43
C ALA A 370 25.93 6.83 9.38
N ARG A 371 25.26 5.67 9.20
CA ARG A 371 25.88 4.34 9.03
C ARG A 371 26.32 4.04 7.58
N GLY A 372 26.10 4.97 6.65
CA GLY A 372 26.65 4.90 5.29
C GLY A 372 25.67 4.63 4.16
N ALA A 373 24.36 4.77 4.40
CA ALA A 373 23.38 4.82 3.34
C ALA A 373 23.58 6.12 2.51
N VAL A 374 23.49 6.02 1.19
CA VAL A 374 23.54 7.15 0.27
C VAL A 374 22.22 7.91 0.21
N ALA A 375 21.13 7.25 0.54
CA ALA A 375 19.81 7.82 0.78
C ALA A 375 19.00 6.88 1.67
N SER A 376 18.08 7.44 2.42
CA SER A 376 17.09 6.70 3.21
C SER A 376 15.77 7.48 3.22
N ARG A 377 14.66 6.76 3.08
CA ARG A 377 13.33 7.35 3.05
C ARG A 377 12.34 6.46 3.82
N SER A 378 11.34 7.07 4.43
CA SER A 378 10.23 6.36 5.07
C SER A 378 9.69 5.25 4.15
N ALA A 379 9.51 4.06 4.70
CA ALA A 379 8.96 2.90 3.98
C ALA A 379 7.43 2.90 3.96
N HIS A 380 6.81 3.58 4.92
CA HIS A 380 5.35 3.70 5.04
C HIS A 380 5.03 5.07 5.68
N ALA A 381 5.14 6.10 4.87
CA ALA A 381 5.16 7.49 5.32
C ALA A 381 3.99 7.85 6.24
N GLY A 382 4.34 8.15 7.49
CA GLY A 382 3.42 8.61 8.51
C GLY A 382 2.83 7.54 9.42
N THR A 383 2.85 6.26 9.07
CA THR A 383 2.23 5.23 9.91
C THR A 383 3.24 4.43 10.74
N SER A 384 4.48 4.27 10.27
CA SER A 384 5.54 3.58 11.00
C SER A 384 6.87 4.33 10.95
N SER A 385 7.84 3.92 11.79
CA SER A 385 9.21 4.44 11.75
C SER A 385 10.11 3.76 10.72
N ALA A 386 9.62 2.74 10.02
CA ALA A 386 10.41 1.97 9.07
C ALA A 386 10.92 2.82 7.88
N VAL A 387 12.11 2.48 7.39
CA VAL A 387 12.74 3.16 6.26
C VAL A 387 13.28 2.18 5.23
N ILE A 388 13.35 2.64 3.98
CA ILE A 388 14.14 1.97 2.94
C ILE A 388 15.46 2.72 2.82
N ALA A 389 16.57 2.01 3.02
CA ALA A 389 17.93 2.53 2.95
C ALA A 389 18.65 1.99 1.72
N TYR A 390 19.33 2.85 1.00
CA TYR A 390 20.10 2.53 -0.20
C TYR A 390 21.59 2.66 0.11
N VAL A 391 22.35 1.60 -0.15
CA VAL A 391 23.72 1.46 0.32
C VAL A 391 24.63 1.02 -0.82
N PRO A 392 25.83 1.56 -0.98
CA PRO A 392 26.82 0.98 -1.90
C PRO A 392 27.06 -0.49 -1.58
N SER A 393 26.97 -1.37 -2.59
CA SER A 393 27.05 -2.83 -2.40
C SER A 393 28.33 -3.26 -1.68
N ALA A 394 29.44 -2.54 -1.87
CA ALA A 394 30.69 -2.79 -1.17
C ALA A 394 30.62 -2.58 0.36
N ARG A 395 29.60 -1.87 0.85
CA ARG A 395 29.37 -1.61 2.29
C ARG A 395 28.18 -2.38 2.85
N ALA A 396 27.40 -3.03 2.00
CA ALA A 396 26.10 -3.63 2.36
C ALA A 396 26.18 -4.60 3.54
N THR A 397 27.18 -5.49 3.56
CA THR A 397 27.34 -6.49 4.62
C THR A 397 27.63 -5.84 5.98
N ASN A 398 28.57 -4.89 6.04
CA ASN A 398 28.92 -4.22 7.30
C ASN A 398 27.74 -3.33 7.76
N PHE A 399 27.12 -2.58 6.86
CA PHE A 399 25.95 -1.77 7.15
C PHE A 399 24.82 -2.60 7.79
N ALA A 400 24.52 -3.76 7.21
CA ALA A 400 23.47 -4.62 7.73
C ALA A 400 23.84 -5.23 9.08
N ALA A 401 25.08 -5.64 9.28
CA ALA A 401 25.56 -6.19 10.55
C ALA A 401 25.52 -5.15 11.67
N ASP A 402 26.05 -3.94 11.43
CA ASP A 402 26.09 -2.87 12.42
C ASP A 402 24.66 -2.48 12.90
N LEU A 403 23.70 -2.36 11.97
CA LEU A 403 22.33 -2.02 12.33
C LEU A 403 21.59 -3.17 13.02
N ALA A 404 21.90 -4.41 12.68
CA ALA A 404 21.36 -5.57 13.38
C ALA A 404 21.93 -5.67 14.82
N GLU A 405 23.20 -5.30 15.04
CA GLU A 405 23.81 -5.17 16.38
C GLU A 405 23.18 -4.03 17.18
N ASP A 406 22.79 -2.94 16.53
CA ASP A 406 22.00 -1.84 17.14
C ASP A 406 20.56 -2.28 17.50
N GLY A 407 20.16 -3.51 17.21
CA GLY A 407 18.87 -4.10 17.58
C GLY A 407 17.75 -3.88 16.56
N LEU A 408 18.05 -3.40 15.36
CA LEU A 408 17.08 -3.20 14.29
C LEU A 408 16.77 -4.49 13.55
N LEU A 409 15.55 -4.60 13.03
CA LEU A 409 15.21 -5.56 12.00
C LEU A 409 15.74 -5.06 10.66
N VAL A 410 16.64 -5.83 10.05
CA VAL A 410 17.29 -5.48 8.79
C VAL A 410 16.90 -6.52 7.73
N ILE A 411 16.20 -6.09 6.69
CA ILE A 411 15.65 -6.94 5.64
C ILE A 411 16.32 -6.57 4.32
N PRO A 412 17.16 -7.44 3.74
CA PRO A 412 17.71 -7.18 2.41
C PRO A 412 16.59 -7.25 1.36
N LEU A 413 16.57 -6.30 0.46
CA LEU A 413 15.61 -6.25 -0.65
C LEU A 413 16.27 -6.82 -1.90
N SER A 414 15.67 -7.88 -2.44
CA SER A 414 15.96 -8.42 -3.77
C SER A 414 14.75 -8.21 -4.69
N ALA A 415 15.00 -8.13 -6.00
CA ALA A 415 13.93 -7.97 -6.97
C ALA A 415 12.96 -9.16 -6.94
N GLY A 416 11.66 -8.87 -6.77
CA GLY A 416 10.60 -9.87 -6.70
C GLY A 416 9.77 -9.94 -7.98
N SER A 417 9.14 -11.08 -8.24
CA SER A 417 8.20 -11.28 -9.34
C SER A 417 6.80 -10.78 -8.98
N PRO A 418 5.97 -10.36 -9.96
CA PRO A 418 4.60 -9.95 -9.70
C PRO A 418 3.75 -11.09 -9.10
N ALA A 419 2.53 -10.76 -8.70
CA ALA A 419 1.59 -11.72 -8.17
C ALA A 419 1.15 -12.74 -9.24
N ILE A 420 1.03 -14.00 -8.82
CA ILE A 420 0.70 -15.14 -9.70
C ILE A 420 -0.26 -16.11 -9.01
N THR A 421 -1.02 -16.86 -9.82
CA THR A 421 -1.68 -18.09 -9.38
C THR A 421 -0.67 -19.23 -9.35
N GLU A 422 -0.83 -20.15 -8.41
CA GLU A 422 0.12 -21.23 -8.10
C GLU A 422 -0.51 -22.63 -8.33
N ASP A 423 -1.45 -22.72 -9.26
CA ASP A 423 -2.17 -23.97 -9.56
C ASP A 423 -1.39 -24.90 -10.50
#